data_e724bea15c2eea427e3d4e3005c41e16
#
_entry.id   e724bea15c2eea427e3d4e3005c41e16
#
_cell.length_a   1.000
_cell.length_b   1.000
_cell.length_c   1.000
_cell.angle_alpha   90.00
_cell.angle_beta   90.00
_cell.angle_gamma   90.00
#
_symmetry.space_group_name_H-M   'P 1'
#
loop_
_entity.id
_entity.type
_entity.pdbx_description
1 polymer ?
#
loop_
_entity_poly.entity_id
_entity_poly.type
_entity_poly.pdbx_seq_one_letter_code
_entity_poly.pdbx_strand_id
1 'polypeptide(L)'
;MAHNINRQQSESLFTPRNAVLHGDCIELMRGMERESVDFILTDPPYITRYRGRDGRTVANDDNSRWLRPAFNQMHRVLKDGGFCVSFYGWNKVDLFVDAWRAAGFRIVGHIVFRKRYASCAR
;
A
#
# COMPACT_ATOMS: atom_id res chain seq x y z
N MET A 1 -36.62 -15.26 27.65
CA MET A 1 -35.90 -14.02 27.26
C MET A 1 -34.50 -14.39 26.82
N ALA A 2 -34.23 -14.31 25.53
CA ALA A 2 -32.90 -14.57 25.00
C ALA A 2 -32.06 -13.31 25.20
N HIS A 3 -31.10 -13.36 26.11
CA HIS A 3 -30.05 -12.38 26.17
C HIS A 3 -29.10 -12.62 24.99
N ASN A 4 -29.27 -11.85 23.93
CA ASN A 4 -28.30 -11.79 22.85
C ASN A 4 -27.09 -11.06 23.37
N ILE A 5 -26.16 -11.80 23.98
CA ILE A 5 -24.82 -11.29 24.27
C ILE A 5 -24.11 -11.28 22.92
N ASN A 6 -24.19 -10.14 22.26
CA ASN A 6 -23.34 -9.85 21.10
C ASN A 6 -21.91 -9.74 21.64
N ARG A 7 -21.24 -10.88 21.82
CA ARG A 7 -19.80 -10.92 21.95
C ARG A 7 -19.23 -10.49 20.59
N GLN A 8 -19.09 -9.20 20.40
CA GLN A 8 -18.05 -8.70 19.53
C GLN A 8 -16.74 -9.22 20.14
N GLN A 9 -16.27 -10.35 19.61
CA GLN A 9 -14.89 -10.73 19.80
C GLN A 9 -14.09 -9.59 19.21
N SER A 10 -13.53 -8.75 20.07
CA SER A 10 -12.49 -7.82 19.64
C SER A 10 -11.36 -8.70 19.15
N GLU A 11 -11.25 -8.85 17.81
CA GLU A 11 -10.12 -9.53 17.23
C GLU A 11 -8.87 -8.78 17.70
N SER A 12 -8.00 -9.48 18.44
CA SER A 12 -6.78 -8.90 18.94
C SER A 12 -5.90 -8.50 17.76
N LEU A 13 -5.48 -7.25 17.72
CA LEU A 13 -4.55 -6.75 16.72
C LEU A 13 -3.20 -7.46 16.87
N PHE A 14 -2.46 -7.58 15.78
CA PHE A 14 -1.16 -8.24 15.77
C PHE A 14 -0.07 -7.32 15.18
N THR A 15 1.18 -7.65 15.51
CA THR A 15 2.37 -7.07 14.89
C THR A 15 3.16 -8.20 14.24
N PRO A 16 3.25 -8.27 12.89
CA PRO A 16 4.04 -9.29 12.23
C PRO A 16 5.52 -9.13 12.55
N ARG A 17 6.24 -10.25 12.71
CA ARG A 17 7.68 -10.28 12.93
C ARG A 17 8.32 -11.36 12.07
N ASN A 18 9.31 -11.00 11.25
CA ASN A 18 10.07 -11.94 10.42
C ASN A 18 9.17 -12.90 9.65
N ALA A 19 8.11 -12.39 9.04
CA ALA A 19 7.08 -13.20 8.40
C ALA A 19 6.75 -12.67 7.00
N VAL A 20 6.34 -13.59 6.13
CA VAL A 20 5.71 -13.28 4.85
C VAL A 20 4.23 -13.62 4.98
N LEU A 21 3.37 -12.64 4.73
CA LEU A 21 1.93 -12.81 4.79
C LEU A 21 1.35 -12.73 3.38
N HIS A 22 0.56 -13.72 3.00
CA HIS A 22 -0.14 -13.74 1.72
C HIS A 22 -1.58 -13.28 1.91
N GLY A 23 -1.98 -12.30 1.11
CA GLY A 23 -3.35 -11.79 1.13
C GLY A 23 -3.46 -10.36 0.59
N ASP A 24 -4.65 -9.81 0.66
CA ASP A 24 -4.87 -8.40 0.40
C ASP A 24 -4.20 -7.55 1.49
N CYS A 25 -3.28 -6.68 1.09
CA CYS A 25 -2.51 -5.88 2.04
C CYS A 25 -3.39 -4.94 2.89
N ILE A 26 -4.49 -4.46 2.34
CA ILE A 26 -5.42 -3.60 3.08
C ILE A 26 -6.06 -4.37 4.22
N GLU A 27 -6.56 -5.58 3.95
CA GLU A 27 -7.17 -6.45 4.95
C GLU A 27 -6.15 -6.91 6.00
N LEU A 28 -4.94 -7.28 5.56
CA LEU A 28 -3.86 -7.66 6.47
C LEU A 28 -3.46 -6.50 7.39
N MET A 29 -3.28 -5.30 6.85
CA MET A 29 -2.93 -4.13 7.64
C MET A 29 -4.04 -3.72 8.61
N ARG A 30 -5.30 -3.93 8.28
CA ARG A 30 -6.42 -3.68 9.23
C ARG A 30 -6.29 -4.46 10.52
N GLY A 31 -5.73 -5.67 10.46
CA GLY A 31 -5.45 -6.51 11.64
C GLY A 31 -4.19 -6.12 12.41
N MET A 32 -3.38 -5.21 11.91
CA MET A 32 -2.15 -4.78 12.55
C MET A 32 -2.38 -3.65 13.55
N GLU A 33 -1.55 -3.62 14.59
CA GLU A 33 -1.57 -2.52 15.55
C GLU A 33 -1.17 -1.20 14.89
N ARG A 34 -1.76 -0.12 15.40
CA ARG A 34 -1.36 1.25 15.04
C ARG A 34 0.11 1.49 15.44
N GLU A 35 0.84 2.23 14.60
CA GLU A 35 2.22 2.64 14.89
C GLU A 35 3.14 1.48 15.29
N SER A 36 2.95 0.33 14.62
CA SER A 36 3.72 -0.90 14.88
C SER A 36 4.87 -1.12 13.90
N VAL A 37 4.94 -0.35 12.82
CA VAL A 37 5.90 -0.51 11.73
C VAL A 37 6.89 0.66 11.69
N ASP A 38 8.17 0.37 11.64
CA ASP A 38 9.23 1.39 11.64
C ASP A 38 9.46 2.01 10.27
N PHE A 39 9.26 1.25 9.20
CA PHE A 39 9.53 1.65 7.82
C PHE A 39 8.65 0.89 6.85
N ILE A 40 8.18 1.55 5.80
CA ILE A 40 7.42 0.93 4.73
C ILE A 40 8.16 1.15 3.40
N LEU A 41 8.36 0.07 2.66
CA LEU A 41 8.76 0.10 1.26
C LEU A 41 7.71 -0.66 0.46
N THR A 42 7.10 -0.01 -0.50
CA THR A 42 6.01 -0.59 -1.29
C THR A 42 6.17 -0.33 -2.77
N ASP A 43 5.83 -1.33 -3.56
CA ASP A 43 5.76 -1.28 -5.02
C ASP A 43 4.33 -1.62 -5.45
N PRO A 44 3.41 -0.64 -5.35
CA PRO A 44 2.00 -0.87 -5.67
C PRO A 44 1.76 -0.94 -7.18
N PRO A 45 0.60 -1.42 -7.62
CA PRO A 45 0.19 -1.31 -9.02
C PRO A 45 0.21 0.15 -9.50
N TYR A 46 0.68 0.39 -10.72
CA TYR A 46 0.87 1.78 -11.23
C TYR A 46 -0.34 2.35 -11.95
N ILE A 47 -1.41 1.57 -12.07
CA ILE A 47 -2.63 1.96 -12.78
C ILE A 47 -2.34 2.20 -14.28
N THR A 48 -1.47 1.38 -14.84
CA THR A 48 -1.02 1.47 -16.23
C THR A 48 -1.77 0.53 -17.17
N ARG A 49 -2.64 -0.33 -16.62
CA ARG A 49 -3.31 -1.42 -17.34
C ARG A 49 -2.32 -2.34 -18.07
N TYR A 50 -1.24 -2.67 -17.37
CA TYR A 50 -0.17 -3.50 -17.90
C TYR A 50 -0.69 -4.85 -18.38
N ARG A 51 -0.25 -5.25 -19.57
CA ARG A 51 -0.46 -6.58 -20.11
C ARG A 51 0.89 -7.12 -20.59
N GLY A 52 1.33 -8.22 -20.00
CA GLY A 52 2.53 -8.92 -20.41
C GLY A 52 2.37 -9.54 -21.81
N ARG A 53 3.48 -9.85 -22.47
CA ARG A 53 3.47 -10.55 -23.77
C ARG A 53 2.80 -11.94 -23.70
N ASP A 54 2.80 -12.55 -22.53
CA ASP A 54 2.14 -13.82 -22.21
C ASP A 54 0.65 -13.65 -21.81
N GLY A 55 0.10 -12.44 -21.91
CA GLY A 55 -1.27 -12.11 -21.54
C GLY A 55 -1.52 -11.90 -20.05
N ARG A 56 -0.49 -12.01 -19.20
CA ARG A 56 -0.63 -11.76 -17.76
C ARG A 56 -0.88 -10.29 -17.47
N THR A 57 -1.75 -10.06 -16.51
CA THR A 57 -2.07 -8.72 -16.00
C THR A 57 -1.66 -8.60 -14.53
N VAL A 58 -1.55 -7.36 -14.05
CA VAL A 58 -1.32 -7.08 -12.62
C VAL A 58 -2.66 -6.78 -11.97
N ALA A 59 -2.93 -7.43 -10.84
CA ALA A 59 -4.14 -7.19 -10.07
C ALA A 59 -4.23 -5.72 -9.66
N ASN A 60 -5.42 -5.10 -9.82
CA ASN A 60 -5.71 -3.69 -9.50
C ASN A 60 -4.91 -2.64 -10.28
N ASP A 61 -4.20 -3.02 -11.34
CA ASP A 61 -3.49 -2.07 -12.20
C ASP A 61 -4.42 -1.32 -13.17
N ASP A 62 -5.67 -1.68 -13.22
CA ASP A 62 -6.72 -1.10 -14.05
C ASP A 62 -7.64 -0.11 -13.32
N ASN A 63 -7.44 0.09 -12.02
CA ASN A 63 -8.26 0.98 -11.21
C ASN A 63 -7.48 1.63 -10.06
N SER A 64 -8.02 2.70 -9.51
CA SER A 64 -7.44 3.46 -8.39
C SER A 64 -8.21 3.29 -7.06
N ARG A 65 -9.21 2.42 -7.00
CA ARG A 65 -10.11 2.29 -5.84
C ARG A 65 -9.40 1.83 -4.56
N TRP A 66 -8.33 1.07 -4.71
CA TRP A 66 -7.50 0.56 -3.63
C TRP A 66 -6.53 1.60 -3.05
N LEU A 67 -6.25 2.67 -3.81
CA LEU A 67 -5.12 3.57 -3.57
C LEU A 67 -5.24 4.30 -2.23
N ARG A 68 -6.34 5.00 -1.99
CA ARG A 68 -6.58 5.70 -0.72
C ARG A 68 -6.71 4.75 0.48
N PRO A 69 -7.51 3.68 0.41
CA PRO A 69 -7.60 2.73 1.52
C PRO A 69 -6.25 2.10 1.89
N ALA A 70 -5.42 1.75 0.91
CA ALA A 70 -4.09 1.18 1.15
C ALA A 70 -3.19 2.18 1.89
N PHE A 71 -3.06 3.40 1.40
CA PHE A 71 -2.20 4.40 2.03
C PHE A 71 -2.75 4.90 3.37
N ASN A 72 -4.05 4.92 3.56
CA ASN A 72 -4.65 5.17 4.87
C ASN A 72 -4.19 4.13 5.89
N GLN A 73 -4.19 2.85 5.54
CA GLN A 73 -3.70 1.80 6.42
C GLN A 73 -2.19 1.86 6.63
N MET A 74 -1.42 2.16 5.59
CA MET A 74 0.03 2.35 5.71
C MET A 74 0.37 3.49 6.68
N HIS A 75 -0.34 4.61 6.59
CA HIS A 75 -0.14 5.72 7.52
C HIS A 75 -0.50 5.32 8.95
N ARG A 76 -1.57 4.56 9.14
CA ARG A 76 -2.01 4.13 10.47
C ARG A 76 -1.02 3.20 11.14
N VAL A 77 -0.45 2.24 10.41
CA VAL A 77 0.47 1.24 10.98
C VAL A 77 1.91 1.74 11.09
N LEU A 78 2.28 2.77 10.34
CA LEU A 78 3.61 3.37 10.42
C LEU A 78 3.75 4.20 11.69
N LYS A 79 4.86 4.03 12.39
CA LYS A 79 5.19 4.86 13.55
C LYS A 79 5.32 6.32 13.15
N ASP A 80 4.96 7.21 14.06
CA ASP A 80 5.16 8.64 13.88
C ASP A 80 6.64 8.95 13.63
N GLY A 81 6.92 9.80 12.64
CA GLY A 81 8.26 10.09 12.17
C GLY A 81 8.90 9.00 11.29
N GLY A 82 8.23 7.87 11.07
CA GLY A 82 8.70 6.82 10.16
C GLY A 82 8.56 7.21 8.69
N PHE A 83 9.38 6.58 7.84
CA PHE A 83 9.35 6.80 6.40
C PHE A 83 8.53 5.73 5.68
N CYS A 84 7.73 6.17 4.73
CA CYS A 84 7.13 5.33 3.71
C CYS A 84 7.76 5.68 2.36
N VAL A 85 8.39 4.71 1.72
CA VAL A 85 8.94 4.84 0.37
C VAL A 85 8.03 4.04 -0.57
N SER A 86 7.45 4.74 -1.54
CA SER A 86 6.54 4.13 -2.50
C SER A 86 7.03 4.36 -3.93
N PHE A 87 7.09 3.30 -4.70
CA PHE A 87 7.12 3.42 -6.15
C PHE A 87 5.76 3.91 -6.65
N TYR A 88 5.74 4.52 -7.82
CA TYR A 88 4.50 4.97 -8.45
C TYR A 88 4.67 5.11 -9.97
N GLY A 89 3.54 5.12 -10.69
CA GLY A 89 3.53 5.43 -12.11
C GLY A 89 3.57 6.95 -12.34
N TRP A 90 4.57 7.43 -13.04
CA TRP A 90 4.77 8.87 -13.29
C TRP A 90 3.57 9.55 -13.97
N ASN A 91 2.86 8.83 -14.83
CA ASN A 91 1.68 9.34 -15.55
C ASN A 91 0.43 9.44 -14.67
N LYS A 92 0.47 8.92 -13.46
CA LYS A 92 -0.59 8.96 -12.46
C LYS A 92 -0.13 9.63 -11.15
N VAL A 93 0.92 10.43 -11.24
CA VAL A 93 1.51 11.11 -10.07
C VAL A 93 0.49 11.92 -9.28
N ASP A 94 -0.44 12.55 -9.93
CA ASP A 94 -1.53 13.32 -9.30
C ASP A 94 -2.38 12.45 -8.38
N LEU A 95 -2.76 11.25 -8.80
CA LEU A 95 -3.54 10.32 -7.99
C LEU A 95 -2.77 9.80 -6.78
N PHE A 96 -1.49 9.46 -6.97
CA PHE A 96 -0.63 8.98 -5.89
C PHE A 96 -0.37 10.07 -4.86
N VAL A 97 0.02 11.26 -5.29
CA VAL A 97 0.28 12.40 -4.40
C VAL A 97 -0.97 12.78 -3.62
N ASP A 98 -2.13 12.80 -4.27
CA ASP A 98 -3.40 13.09 -3.63
C ASP A 98 -3.74 12.04 -2.56
N ALA A 99 -3.54 10.75 -2.85
CA ALA A 99 -3.77 9.68 -1.90
C ALA A 99 -2.82 9.74 -0.69
N TRP A 100 -1.55 10.07 -0.92
CA TRP A 100 -0.57 10.22 0.16
C TRP A 100 -0.94 11.39 1.09
N ARG A 101 -1.27 12.54 0.53
CA ARG A 101 -1.70 13.72 1.32
C ARG A 101 -3.00 13.46 2.05
N ALA A 102 -3.97 12.83 1.40
CA ALA A 102 -5.25 12.48 2.02
C ALA A 102 -5.08 11.51 3.20
N ALA A 103 -4.10 10.60 3.13
CA ALA A 103 -3.77 9.69 4.23
C ALA A 103 -3.06 10.37 5.40
N GLY A 104 -2.50 11.56 5.19
CA GLY A 104 -1.77 12.32 6.21
C GLY A 104 -0.25 12.31 6.04
N PHE A 105 0.28 11.72 4.98
CA PHE A 105 1.71 11.77 4.70
C PHE A 105 2.17 13.16 4.26
N ARG A 106 3.34 13.55 4.73
CA ARG A 106 4.07 14.69 4.21
C ARG A 106 5.13 14.20 3.23
N ILE A 107 5.09 14.70 2.00
CA ILE A 107 6.08 14.35 0.98
C ILE A 107 7.38 15.10 1.29
N VAL A 108 8.46 14.36 1.51
CA VAL A 108 9.75 14.92 1.95
C VAL A 108 10.87 14.75 0.94
N GLY A 109 10.66 13.94 -0.10
CA GLY A 109 11.68 13.73 -1.11
C GLY A 109 11.19 12.89 -2.28
N HIS A 110 12.04 12.84 -3.30
CA HIS A 110 11.79 12.07 -4.51
C HIS A 110 13.07 11.34 -4.91
N ILE A 111 13.00 10.04 -5.16
CA ILE A 111 14.11 9.20 -5.58
C ILE A 111 13.91 8.84 -7.04
N VAL A 112 14.95 9.04 -7.85
CA VAL A 112 14.91 8.72 -9.28
C VAL A 112 15.97 7.66 -9.59
N PHE A 113 15.52 6.54 -10.18
CA PHE A 113 16.40 5.53 -10.72
C PHE A 113 16.68 5.80 -12.19
N ARG A 114 17.93 6.13 -12.52
CA ARG A 114 18.36 6.30 -13.91
C ARG A 114 18.63 4.94 -14.53
N LYS A 115 17.81 4.55 -15.49
CA LYS A 115 18.04 3.33 -16.29
C LYS A 115 18.86 3.64 -17.53
N ARG A 116 19.74 2.72 -17.92
CA ARG A 116 20.42 2.80 -19.22
C ARG A 116 19.47 2.39 -20.34
N TYR A 117 19.45 3.12 -21.42
CA TYR A 117 18.50 2.92 -22.53
C TYR A 117 18.59 1.56 -23.22
N ALA A 118 19.71 0.85 -23.14
CA ALA A 118 19.90 -0.45 -23.76
C ALA A 118 18.89 -1.51 -23.30
N SER A 119 18.25 -1.32 -22.15
CA SER A 119 17.23 -2.22 -21.60
C SER A 119 15.79 -1.87 -22.07
N CYS A 120 15.59 -0.74 -22.70
CA CYS A 120 14.27 -0.20 -23.06
C CYS A 120 14.04 -0.12 -24.57
N ALA A 121 15.02 -0.50 -25.37
CA ALA A 121 14.93 -0.45 -26.84
C ALA A 121 14.06 -1.62 -27.36
N ARG A 122 12.78 -1.53 -27.18
CA ARG A 122 11.68 -2.11 -28.02
C ARG A 122 10.35 -2.10 -27.32
#